data_73cc2aa2ed3a69870aadde86990ebb90
#
_entry.id   73cc2aa2ed3a69870aadde86990ebb90
#
_cell.length_a   1.000
_cell.length_b   1.000
_cell.length_c   1.000
_cell.angle_alpha   90.00
_cell.angle_beta   90.00
_cell.angle_gamma   90.00
#
_symmetry.space_group_name_H-M   'P 1'
#
loop_
_entity.id
_entity.type
_entity.pdbx_description
1 polymer ?
#
loop_
_entity_poly.entity_id
_entity_poly.type
_entity_poly.pdbx_seq_one_letter_code
_entity_poly.pdbx_strand_id
1 'polypeptide(L)'
;GTSHRYESGGIHGIERVDEFHRIEIVWLGTKEQVLAEKEKLTACYKHIFEDILELTWRTAWVTPWFMAQEGKTGLSEMTGAGTVDYEAVLPYNGNWIEFQNLSVNGEKYPKGFTVKAQSGEALWSGCSGVGLERWASAFLSQKGLEPENWPEAFRRYFGEMPKGIRFL
;
A
#
# COMPACT_ATOMS: atom_id res chain seq x y z
N GLY A 1 -4.20 8.26 9.81
CA GLY A 1 -3.21 9.12 10.47
C GLY A 1 -2.25 9.77 9.50
N THR A 2 -1.35 10.57 10.00
CA THR A 2 -0.26 11.16 9.24
C THR A 2 1.04 10.40 9.47
N SER A 3 1.87 10.31 8.44
CA SER A 3 3.23 9.79 8.52
C SER A 3 4.22 10.90 8.24
N HIS A 4 5.25 10.99 9.05
CA HIS A 4 6.36 11.92 8.85
C HIS A 4 7.58 11.14 8.38
N ARG A 5 8.32 11.72 7.44
CA ARG A 5 9.57 11.15 6.96
C ARG A 5 10.73 11.87 7.60
N TYR A 6 11.65 11.10 8.15
CA TYR A 6 12.91 11.59 8.70
C TYR A 6 14.10 11.36 7.76
N GLU A 7 13.84 10.78 6.58
CA GLU A 7 14.88 10.46 5.63
C GLU A 7 15.25 11.66 4.78
N SER A 8 16.53 11.87 4.58
CA SER A 8 17.17 12.96 3.83
C SER A 8 16.98 12.84 2.31
N GLY A 9 15.81 12.60 1.84
CA GLY A 9 15.56 12.35 0.42
C GLY A 9 14.90 13.49 -0.34
N GLY A 10 14.99 14.72 0.07
CA GLY A 10 14.42 15.90 -0.61
C GLY A 10 12.91 15.80 -0.88
N ILE A 11 12.23 16.92 -0.89
CA ILE A 11 10.83 17.02 -1.33
C ILE A 11 10.81 16.97 -2.85
N HIS A 12 9.91 16.16 -3.43
CA HIS A 12 9.74 16.04 -4.87
C HIS A 12 8.25 16.03 -5.24
N GLY A 13 7.67 17.23 -5.29
CA GLY A 13 6.23 17.38 -5.56
C GLY A 13 5.36 16.58 -4.57
N ILE A 14 4.21 16.13 -5.03
CA ILE A 14 3.30 15.28 -4.27
C ILE A 14 3.82 13.82 -4.12
N GLU A 15 4.75 13.42 -4.98
CA GLU A 15 5.31 12.07 -4.98
C GLU A 15 6.14 11.79 -3.72
N ARG A 16 6.77 12.83 -3.18
CA ARG A 16 7.66 12.72 -2.03
C ARG A 16 7.56 13.95 -1.13
N VAL A 17 6.74 13.85 -0.13
CA VAL A 17 6.48 14.90 0.86
C VAL A 17 7.00 14.50 2.24
N ASP A 18 7.28 15.47 3.11
CA ASP A 18 7.76 15.20 4.47
C ASP A 18 6.65 14.66 5.37
N GLU A 19 5.42 15.07 5.11
CA GLU A 19 4.23 14.60 5.82
C GLU A 19 3.16 14.17 4.81
N PHE A 20 2.55 13.02 5.02
CA PHE A 20 1.48 12.51 4.18
C PHE A 20 0.44 11.73 4.99
N HIS A 21 -0.77 11.65 4.46
CA HIS A 21 -1.85 10.89 5.07
C HIS A 21 -1.72 9.41 4.72
N ARG A 22 -1.91 8.56 5.72
CA ARG A 22 -1.81 7.12 5.56
C ARG A 22 -2.99 6.40 6.20
N ILE A 23 -3.52 5.43 5.48
CA ILE A 23 -4.39 4.39 6.03
C ILE A 23 -3.55 3.13 6.18
N GLU A 24 -3.63 2.51 7.34
CA GLU A 24 -2.93 1.27 7.61
C GLU A 24 -3.93 0.19 8.00
N ILE A 25 -3.92 -0.92 7.28
CA ILE A 25 -4.64 -2.13 7.63
C ILE A 25 -3.65 -3.05 8.33
N VAL A 26 -3.96 -3.46 9.56
CA VAL A 26 -3.11 -4.37 10.33
C VAL A 26 -3.93 -5.57 10.76
N TRP A 27 -3.37 -6.76 10.62
CA TRP A 27 -4.02 -8.00 11.05
C TRP A 27 -3.05 -8.94 11.75
N LEU A 28 -3.61 -9.76 12.63
CA LEU A 28 -2.91 -10.75 13.45
C LEU A 28 -3.67 -12.08 13.39
N GLY A 29 -2.97 -13.17 13.38
CA GLY A 29 -3.56 -14.51 13.40
C GLY A 29 -2.51 -15.60 13.35
N THR A 30 -2.93 -16.84 13.13
CA THR A 30 -2.00 -17.91 12.80
C THR A 30 -1.35 -17.62 11.45
N LYS A 31 -0.28 -18.33 11.13
CA LYS A 31 0.39 -18.19 9.83
C LYS A 31 -0.59 -18.36 8.68
N GLU A 32 -1.43 -19.38 8.74
CA GLU A 32 -2.41 -19.71 7.70
C GLU A 32 -3.46 -18.60 7.54
N GLN A 33 -3.95 -18.06 8.66
CA GLN A 33 -4.92 -16.95 8.65
C GLN A 33 -4.31 -15.69 8.05
N VAL A 34 -3.08 -15.35 8.44
CA VAL A 34 -2.38 -14.16 7.91
C VAL A 34 -2.13 -14.28 6.42
N LEU A 35 -1.71 -15.44 5.94
CA LEU A 35 -1.50 -15.67 4.51
C LEU A 35 -2.82 -15.68 3.72
N ALA A 36 -3.89 -16.26 4.27
CA ALA A 36 -5.20 -16.23 3.65
C ALA A 36 -5.74 -14.78 3.53
N GLU A 37 -5.53 -13.95 4.54
CA GLU A 37 -5.94 -12.54 4.49
C GLU A 37 -5.11 -11.75 3.48
N LYS A 38 -3.81 -12.01 3.37
CA LYS A 38 -2.96 -11.44 2.32
C LYS A 38 -3.52 -11.72 0.93
N GLU A 39 -3.93 -12.97 0.65
CA GLU A 39 -4.48 -13.33 -0.68
C GLU A 39 -5.80 -12.60 -0.96
N LYS A 40 -6.68 -12.47 0.03
CA LYS A 40 -7.94 -11.71 -0.12
C LYS A 40 -7.66 -10.23 -0.42
N LEU A 41 -6.76 -9.60 0.35
CA LEU A 41 -6.38 -8.21 0.13
C LEU A 41 -5.74 -8.01 -1.24
N THR A 42 -4.86 -8.92 -1.65
CA THR A 42 -4.23 -8.88 -2.99
C THR A 42 -5.29 -8.92 -4.10
N ALA A 43 -6.28 -9.80 -3.99
CA ALA A 43 -7.36 -9.89 -4.97
C ALA A 43 -8.24 -8.62 -4.97
N CYS A 44 -8.55 -8.08 -3.79
CA CYS A 44 -9.29 -6.83 -3.64
C CYS A 44 -8.54 -5.65 -4.28
N TYR A 45 -7.25 -5.53 -4.01
CA TYR A 45 -6.42 -4.46 -4.58
C TYR A 45 -6.33 -4.55 -6.09
N LYS A 46 -6.13 -5.76 -6.63
CA LYS A 46 -6.13 -5.98 -8.07
C LYS A 46 -7.44 -5.52 -8.70
N HIS A 47 -8.57 -5.89 -8.12
CA HIS A 47 -9.89 -5.44 -8.57
C HIS A 47 -10.01 -3.91 -8.54
N ILE A 48 -9.56 -3.25 -7.46
CA ILE A 48 -9.60 -1.79 -7.36
C ILE A 48 -8.72 -1.15 -8.44
N PHE A 49 -7.50 -1.64 -8.63
CA PHE A 49 -6.55 -1.03 -9.57
C PHE A 49 -6.96 -1.24 -11.03
N GLU A 50 -7.41 -2.44 -11.37
CA GLU A 50 -7.73 -2.82 -12.75
C GLU A 50 -9.16 -2.46 -13.16
N ASP A 51 -10.16 -2.85 -12.36
CA ASP A 51 -11.56 -2.78 -12.77
C ASP A 51 -12.23 -1.45 -12.35
N ILE A 52 -11.77 -0.84 -11.25
CA ILE A 52 -12.37 0.40 -10.75
C ILE A 52 -11.59 1.63 -11.20
N LEU A 53 -10.28 1.63 -11.01
CA LEU A 53 -9.43 2.79 -11.30
C LEU A 53 -8.76 2.72 -12.67
N GLU A 54 -8.75 1.54 -13.28
CA GLU A 54 -8.11 1.28 -14.58
C GLU A 54 -6.66 1.78 -14.63
N LEU A 55 -5.90 1.56 -13.56
CA LEU A 55 -4.51 2.02 -13.46
C LEU A 55 -3.56 1.14 -14.27
N THR A 56 -2.54 1.76 -14.83
CA THR A 56 -1.33 1.06 -15.26
C THR A 56 -0.42 0.93 -14.06
N TRP A 57 -0.25 -0.29 -13.59
CA TRP A 57 0.44 -0.61 -12.34
C TRP A 57 1.31 -1.87 -12.45
N ARG A 58 2.18 -2.06 -11.48
CA ARG A 58 3.00 -3.27 -11.34
C ARG A 58 3.25 -3.59 -9.87
N THR A 59 3.74 -4.78 -9.61
CA THR A 59 4.29 -5.15 -8.29
C THR A 59 5.80 -5.08 -8.30
N ALA A 60 6.36 -4.65 -7.18
CA ALA A 60 7.78 -4.74 -6.89
C ALA A 60 7.97 -5.51 -5.57
N TRP A 61 8.84 -6.50 -5.58
CA TRP A 61 9.21 -7.21 -4.37
C TRP A 61 10.33 -6.46 -3.67
N VAL A 62 10.15 -6.17 -2.40
CA VAL A 62 11.13 -5.43 -1.61
C VAL A 62 11.52 -6.20 -0.36
N THR A 63 12.77 -6.03 0.05
CA THR A 63 13.21 -6.55 1.33
C THR A 63 12.76 -5.59 2.43
N PRO A 64 11.89 -6.04 3.38
CA PRO A 64 11.52 -5.20 4.50
C PRO A 64 12.76 -4.70 5.25
N TRP A 65 12.74 -3.44 5.68
CA TRP A 65 13.89 -2.80 6.33
C TRP A 65 14.45 -3.58 7.52
N PHE A 66 13.57 -4.20 8.31
CA PHE A 66 13.99 -5.00 9.46
C PHE A 66 14.70 -6.31 9.07
N MET A 67 14.36 -6.89 7.91
CA MET A 67 15.06 -8.05 7.37
C MET A 67 16.44 -7.65 6.83
N ALA A 68 16.52 -6.47 6.20
CA ALA A 68 17.80 -5.94 5.74
C ALA A 68 18.75 -5.65 6.92
N GLN A 69 18.24 -5.15 8.04
CA GLN A 69 19.03 -4.96 9.27
C GLN A 69 19.55 -6.28 9.85
N GLU A 70 18.83 -7.38 9.67
CA GLU A 70 19.25 -8.72 10.09
C GLU A 70 20.16 -9.41 9.06
N GLY A 71 20.57 -8.71 8.00
CA GLY A 71 21.41 -9.26 6.92
C GLY A 71 20.68 -10.23 5.99
N LYS A 72 19.35 -10.29 6.08
CA LYS A 72 18.52 -11.14 5.22
C LYS A 72 18.10 -10.38 3.98
N THR A 73 18.18 -11.01 2.83
CA THR A 73 17.78 -10.43 1.55
C THR A 73 16.70 -11.28 0.89
N GLY A 74 15.62 -10.61 0.46
CA GLY A 74 14.54 -11.24 -0.30
C GLY A 74 13.59 -12.10 0.53
N LEU A 75 12.62 -12.70 -0.18
CA LEU A 75 11.58 -13.56 0.40
C LEU A 75 12.06 -15.01 0.64
N SER A 76 13.19 -15.39 0.07
CA SER A 76 13.61 -16.80 -0.02
C SER A 76 13.88 -17.44 1.33
N GLU A 77 14.17 -16.68 2.36
CA GLU A 77 14.59 -17.19 3.66
C GLU A 77 13.46 -17.28 4.70
N MET A 78 12.33 -16.60 4.45
CA MET A 78 11.16 -16.65 5.32
C MET A 78 9.93 -17.05 4.51
N THR A 79 9.63 -18.33 4.44
CA THR A 79 8.51 -18.88 3.68
C THR A 79 7.20 -18.13 4.01
N GLY A 80 6.74 -17.29 3.08
CA GLY A 80 5.51 -16.53 3.16
C GLY A 80 5.61 -15.13 3.79
N ALA A 81 6.74 -14.76 4.38
CA ALA A 81 6.96 -13.38 4.86
C ALA A 81 7.64 -12.51 3.80
N GLY A 82 7.38 -11.22 3.82
CA GLY A 82 7.97 -10.25 2.90
C GLY A 82 7.04 -9.11 2.57
N THR A 83 7.51 -8.18 1.73
CA THR A 83 6.76 -7.00 1.31
C THR A 83 6.63 -6.96 -0.20
N VAL A 84 5.44 -6.63 -0.66
CA VAL A 84 5.14 -6.28 -2.04
C VAL A 84 4.75 -4.81 -2.06
N ASP A 85 5.42 -4.02 -2.89
CA ASP A 85 5.01 -2.67 -3.22
C ASP A 85 4.16 -2.71 -4.48
N TYR A 86 3.11 -1.92 -4.49
CA TYR A 86 2.28 -1.65 -5.66
C TYR A 86 2.69 -0.29 -6.20
N GLU A 87 3.16 -0.30 -7.44
CA GLU A 87 3.67 0.89 -8.11
C GLU A 87 2.81 1.25 -9.31
N ALA A 88 2.54 2.52 -9.51
CA ALA A 88 1.84 3.06 -10.68
C ALA A 88 2.79 3.89 -11.52
N VAL A 89 2.64 3.84 -12.84
CA VAL A 89 3.40 4.71 -13.74
C VAL A 89 2.88 6.14 -13.68
N LEU A 90 3.80 7.09 -13.71
CA LEU A 90 3.52 8.51 -13.87
C LEU A 90 3.78 8.91 -15.32
N PRO A 91 2.74 9.08 -16.17
CA PRO A 91 2.92 9.28 -17.62
C PRO A 91 3.74 10.52 -17.99
N TYR A 92 3.74 11.54 -17.13
CA TYR A 92 4.41 12.82 -17.41
C TYR A 92 5.95 12.73 -17.33
N ASN A 93 6.52 11.74 -16.63
CA ASN A 93 7.97 11.56 -16.52
C ASN A 93 8.42 10.11 -16.73
N GLY A 94 7.50 9.17 -16.89
CA GLY A 94 7.78 7.75 -17.08
C GLY A 94 8.24 7.01 -15.83
N ASN A 95 8.27 7.66 -14.67
CA ASN A 95 8.67 7.06 -13.41
C ASN A 95 7.56 6.16 -12.83
N TRP A 96 7.95 5.28 -11.93
CA TRP A 96 7.04 4.46 -11.15
C TRP A 96 7.03 4.97 -9.71
N ILE A 97 5.84 5.15 -9.15
CA ILE A 97 5.64 5.56 -7.77
C ILE A 97 5.00 4.43 -6.98
N GLU A 98 5.62 4.05 -5.86
CA GLU A 98 4.96 3.21 -4.86
C GLU A 98 3.82 4.01 -4.23
N PHE A 99 2.61 3.51 -4.37
CA PHE A 99 1.42 4.17 -3.81
C PHE A 99 0.76 3.34 -2.70
N GLN A 100 1.08 2.05 -2.63
CA GLN A 100 0.60 1.14 -1.60
C GLN A 100 1.60 0.00 -1.41
N ASN A 101 1.61 -0.59 -0.22
CA ASN A 101 2.33 -1.82 0.05
C ASN A 101 1.47 -2.85 0.77
N LEU A 102 1.94 -4.09 0.77
CA LEU A 102 1.39 -5.18 1.56
C LEU A 102 2.54 -6.02 2.10
N SER A 103 2.58 -6.17 3.42
CA SER A 103 3.65 -6.89 4.12
C SER A 103 3.10 -8.04 4.96
N VAL A 104 3.78 -9.17 4.91
CA VAL A 104 3.66 -10.24 5.90
C VAL A 104 4.89 -10.20 6.78
N ASN A 105 4.72 -9.84 8.03
CA ASN A 105 5.81 -9.57 8.96
C ASN A 105 6.21 -10.79 9.81
N GLY A 106 5.54 -11.93 9.60
CA GLY A 106 5.76 -13.12 10.42
C GLY A 106 5.52 -12.86 11.89
N GLU A 107 6.34 -13.43 12.75
CA GLU A 107 6.25 -13.32 14.20
C GLU A 107 6.89 -12.03 14.75
N LYS A 108 7.47 -11.18 13.92
CA LYS A 108 8.27 -10.02 14.36
C LYS A 108 7.52 -9.13 15.35
N TYR A 109 6.35 -8.63 14.96
CA TYR A 109 5.59 -7.73 15.81
C TYR A 109 4.91 -8.46 16.98
N PRO A 110 4.26 -9.63 16.80
CA PRO A 110 3.74 -10.38 17.94
C PRO A 110 4.79 -10.65 19.01
N LYS A 111 5.99 -11.08 18.64
CA LYS A 111 7.10 -11.28 19.58
C LYS A 111 7.58 -9.97 20.20
N GLY A 112 7.77 -8.92 19.41
CA GLY A 112 8.25 -7.63 19.88
C GLY A 112 7.33 -6.97 20.91
N PHE A 113 6.03 -7.12 20.74
CA PHE A 113 5.01 -6.57 21.64
C PHE A 113 4.49 -7.58 22.67
N THR A 114 5.07 -8.79 22.71
CA THR A 114 4.66 -9.85 23.64
C THR A 114 3.17 -10.24 23.51
N VAL A 115 2.63 -10.14 22.29
CA VAL A 115 1.25 -10.55 21.99
C VAL A 115 1.19 -12.07 21.86
N LYS A 116 0.26 -12.69 22.59
CA LYS A 116 0.09 -14.14 22.63
C LYS A 116 -1.34 -14.53 22.33
N ALA A 117 -1.52 -15.61 21.60
CA ALA A 117 -2.81 -16.25 21.50
C ALA A 117 -3.16 -16.95 22.83
N GLN A 118 -4.45 -16.99 23.18
CA GLN A 118 -4.92 -17.75 24.35
C GLN A 118 -4.64 -19.25 24.21
N SER A 119 -4.60 -19.77 22.98
CA SER A 119 -4.25 -21.15 22.67
C SER A 119 -2.77 -21.48 22.86
N GLY A 120 -1.90 -20.47 22.98
CA GLY A 120 -0.45 -20.62 23.01
C GLY A 120 0.21 -20.77 21.64
N GLU A 121 -0.56 -20.71 20.55
CA GLU A 121 -0.02 -20.76 19.18
C GLU A 121 0.80 -19.52 18.86
N ALA A 122 1.81 -19.71 17.99
CA ALA A 122 2.59 -18.60 17.46
C ALA A 122 1.73 -17.70 16.58
N LEU A 123 1.75 -16.39 16.84
CA LEU A 123 1.04 -15.40 16.06
C LEU A 123 1.95 -14.79 15.00
N TRP A 124 1.37 -14.60 13.85
CA TRP A 124 1.90 -13.83 12.74
C TRP A 124 1.18 -12.51 12.59
N SER A 125 1.79 -11.57 11.90
CA SER A 125 1.16 -10.29 11.55
C SER A 125 1.37 -9.96 10.08
N GLY A 126 0.46 -9.17 9.55
CA GLY A 126 0.57 -8.52 8.28
C GLY A 126 0.10 -7.07 8.39
N CYS A 127 0.52 -6.25 7.46
CA CYS A 127 0.01 -4.90 7.31
C CYS A 127 0.00 -4.46 5.85
N SER A 128 -0.84 -3.48 5.55
CA SER A 128 -0.90 -2.84 4.25
C SER A 128 -1.07 -1.33 4.44
N GLY A 129 -0.15 -0.56 3.88
CA GLY A 129 -0.14 0.89 3.97
C GLY A 129 -0.58 1.54 2.68
N VAL A 130 -1.51 2.48 2.78
CA VAL A 130 -2.06 3.27 1.67
C VAL A 130 -1.66 4.73 1.88
N GLY A 131 -0.83 5.28 1.01
CA GLY A 131 -0.46 6.69 1.02
C GLY A 131 -1.45 7.50 0.17
N LEU A 132 -2.31 8.32 0.79
CA LEU A 132 -3.42 8.97 0.10
C LEU A 132 -2.95 9.92 -1.00
N GLU A 133 -1.92 10.72 -0.74
CA GLU A 133 -1.35 11.66 -1.71
C GLU A 133 -0.74 10.92 -2.91
N ARG A 134 -0.10 9.79 -2.67
CA ARG A 134 0.47 8.97 -3.73
C ARG A 134 -0.61 8.28 -4.57
N TRP A 135 -1.69 7.82 -3.94
CA TRP A 135 -2.86 7.32 -4.66
C TRP A 135 -3.49 8.38 -5.55
N ALA A 136 -3.68 9.59 -5.00
CA ALA A 136 -4.20 10.72 -5.77
C ALA A 136 -3.26 11.07 -6.94
N SER A 137 -1.94 11.14 -6.69
CA SER A 137 -0.94 11.40 -7.72
C SER A 137 -0.97 10.34 -8.83
N ALA A 138 -0.98 9.06 -8.46
CA ALA A 138 -1.03 7.95 -9.40
C ALA A 138 -2.29 8.00 -10.28
N PHE A 139 -3.45 8.22 -9.66
CA PHE A 139 -4.72 8.27 -10.36
C PHE A 139 -4.83 9.50 -11.27
N LEU A 140 -4.62 10.70 -10.72
CA LEU A 140 -4.77 11.95 -11.45
C LEU A 140 -3.75 12.11 -12.59
N SER A 141 -2.53 11.60 -12.42
CA SER A 141 -1.52 11.60 -13.49
C SER A 141 -1.93 10.74 -14.69
N GLN A 142 -2.66 9.66 -14.46
CA GLN A 142 -3.12 8.75 -15.52
C GLN A 142 -4.50 9.13 -16.10
N LYS A 143 -5.40 9.67 -15.28
CA LYS A 143 -6.80 9.94 -15.66
C LYS A 143 -7.11 11.42 -15.87
N GLY A 144 -6.21 12.32 -15.45
CA GLY A 144 -6.42 13.77 -15.53
C GLY A 144 -7.31 14.31 -14.42
N LEU A 145 -7.54 15.62 -14.45
CA LEU A 145 -8.29 16.34 -13.42
C LEU A 145 -9.79 16.46 -13.73
N GLU A 146 -10.19 16.14 -14.95
CA GLU A 146 -11.57 16.26 -15.41
C GLU A 146 -12.37 15.00 -15.02
N PRO A 147 -13.33 15.09 -14.09
CA PRO A 147 -14.07 13.92 -13.60
C PRO A 147 -14.84 13.17 -14.69
N GLU A 148 -15.19 13.83 -15.78
CA GLU A 148 -15.89 13.23 -16.91
C GLU A 148 -15.04 12.16 -17.59
N ASN A 149 -13.73 12.26 -17.49
CA ASN A 149 -12.76 11.33 -18.09
C ASN A 149 -12.39 10.18 -17.16
N TRP A 150 -12.86 10.20 -15.89
CA TRP A 150 -12.56 9.14 -14.94
C TRP A 150 -13.35 7.86 -15.25
N PRO A 151 -12.81 6.68 -14.92
CA PRO A 151 -13.50 5.41 -15.14
C PRO A 151 -14.91 5.42 -14.58
N GLU A 152 -15.87 4.90 -15.34
CA GLU A 152 -17.29 4.90 -14.92
C GLU A 152 -17.49 4.17 -13.60
N ALA A 153 -16.80 3.03 -13.40
CA ALA A 153 -16.85 2.28 -12.16
C ALA A 153 -16.42 3.14 -10.96
N PHE A 154 -15.37 3.95 -11.12
CA PHE A 154 -14.91 4.85 -10.06
C PHE A 154 -15.89 6.00 -9.80
N ARG A 155 -16.43 6.61 -10.87
CA ARG A 155 -17.41 7.72 -10.73
C ARG A 155 -18.66 7.30 -9.95
N ARG A 156 -19.09 6.04 -10.04
CA ARG A 156 -20.25 5.53 -9.31
C ARG A 156 -20.09 5.59 -7.78
N TYR A 157 -18.86 5.59 -7.25
CA TYR A 157 -18.61 5.72 -5.81
C TYR A 157 -18.82 7.14 -5.29
N PHE A 158 -18.73 8.15 -6.15
CA PHE A 158 -18.93 9.54 -5.71
C PHE A 158 -20.39 9.96 -5.67
N GLY A 159 -21.26 9.27 -6.42
CA GLY A 159 -22.64 9.76 -6.64
C GLY A 159 -22.60 11.14 -7.28
N GLU A 160 -23.21 12.12 -6.63
CA GLU A 160 -23.03 13.53 -7.02
C GLU A 160 -21.70 14.05 -6.46
N MET A 161 -20.89 14.72 -7.31
CA MET A 161 -19.66 15.38 -6.88
C MET A 161 -19.98 16.35 -5.74
N PRO A 162 -19.20 16.36 -4.65
CA PRO A 162 -19.44 17.26 -3.52
C PRO A 162 -19.51 18.71 -3.98
N LYS A 163 -20.60 19.38 -3.65
CA LYS A 163 -20.74 20.82 -3.91
C LYS A 163 -19.64 21.53 -3.13
N GLY A 164 -18.67 22.10 -3.81
CA GLY A 164 -17.59 22.87 -3.19
C GLY A 164 -16.17 22.44 -3.53
N ILE A 165 -15.96 21.33 -4.23
CA ILE A 165 -14.65 21.06 -4.84
C ILE A 165 -14.50 22.04 -6.00
N ARG A 166 -13.64 23.03 -5.82
CA ARG A 166 -13.21 23.91 -6.90
C ARG A 166 -11.81 23.48 -7.30
N PHE A 167 -11.68 23.06 -8.55
CA PHE A 167 -10.36 22.95 -9.16
C PHE A 167 -9.87 24.38 -9.40
N LEU A 168 -8.75 24.74 -8.76
CA LEU A 168 -8.14 26.07 -8.91
C LEU A 168 -7.27 26.11 -10.17
#